data_55c7ee37f1bcc31b22a9acc85a2118e7
#
_entry.id   55c7ee37f1bcc31b22a9acc85a2118e7
#
_cell.length_a   1.000
_cell.length_b   1.000
_cell.length_c   1.000
_cell.angle_alpha   90.00
_cell.angle_beta   90.00
_cell.angle_gamma   90.00
#
_symmetry.space_group_name_H-M   'P 1'
#
loop_
_entity.id
_entity.type
_entity.pdbx_description
1 polymer ?
#
loop_
_entity_poly.entity_id
_entity_poly.type
_entity_poly.pdbx_seq_one_letter_code
_entity_poly.pdbx_strand_id
1 'polypeptide(L)'
;MRTRPDVVREIVAGDQRFSVDEQGFMVEPDAWNETIAKELARIADVRLTERHWAVFNFMRAFLAEHGVAADARFVFRFLEDAYPRPDKSGREHFFELFPYGYVGQACKIAGMRQPRAWSTG
;
A
#
# COMPACT_ATOMS: atom_id res chain seq x y z
N MET A 1 -3.42 14.38 -11.62
CA MET A 1 -2.09 14.89 -12.04
C MET A 1 -1.28 13.77 -12.68
N ARG A 2 -0.55 14.08 -13.69
CA ARG A 2 0.25 13.12 -14.41
C ARG A 2 1.61 12.95 -13.77
N THR A 3 1.98 11.71 -13.45
CA THR A 3 3.29 11.41 -12.89
C THR A 3 4.36 11.53 -13.96
N ARG A 4 5.46 12.20 -13.64
CA ARG A 4 6.59 12.38 -14.55
C ARG A 4 7.63 11.31 -14.22
N PRO A 5 7.88 10.36 -15.12
CA PRO A 5 8.74 9.21 -14.81
C PRO A 5 10.20 9.58 -14.58
N ASP A 6 10.64 10.77 -15.04
CA ASP A 6 11.99 11.25 -14.83
C ASP A 6 12.17 11.98 -13.51
N VAL A 7 11.08 12.25 -12.78
CA VAL A 7 11.12 12.95 -11.51
C VAL A 7 11.02 11.94 -10.38
N VAL A 8 12.15 11.63 -9.76
CA VAL A 8 12.20 10.70 -8.65
C VAL A 8 12.87 11.36 -7.45
N ARG A 9 12.51 10.87 -6.28
CA ARG A 9 13.07 11.35 -5.03
C ARG A 9 13.62 10.16 -4.26
N GLU A 10 14.80 10.32 -3.69
CA GLU A 10 15.41 9.28 -2.88
C GLU A 10 15.01 9.44 -1.42
N ILE A 11 14.69 8.34 -0.78
CA ILE A 11 14.32 8.29 0.63
C ILE A 11 15.28 7.33 1.34
N VAL A 12 15.66 7.69 2.56
CA VAL A 12 16.53 6.87 3.39
C VAL A 12 15.70 6.23 4.50
N ALA A 13 15.84 4.91 4.64
CA ALA A 13 15.17 4.14 5.70
C ALA A 13 16.25 3.33 6.42
N GLY A 14 16.70 3.82 7.59
CA GLY A 14 17.82 3.22 8.27
C GLY A 14 19.10 3.36 7.44
N ASP A 15 19.70 2.24 7.09
CA ASP A 15 20.88 2.21 6.22
C ASP A 15 20.53 1.90 4.76
N GLN A 16 19.25 1.90 4.43
CA GLN A 16 18.77 1.59 3.08
C GLN A 16 18.28 2.85 2.38
N ARG A 17 18.40 2.82 1.05
CA ARG A 17 17.90 3.91 0.20
C ARG A 17 16.96 3.34 -0.84
N PHE A 18 15.91 4.08 -1.16
CA PHE A 18 14.98 3.68 -2.19
C PHE A 18 14.40 4.93 -2.86
N SER A 19 13.88 4.74 -4.08
CA SER A 19 13.36 5.85 -4.86
C SER A 19 11.84 5.79 -4.95
N VAL A 20 11.22 6.96 -4.88
CA VAL A 20 9.79 7.10 -5.10
C VAL A 20 9.56 8.11 -6.21
N ASP A 21 8.39 8.02 -6.85
CA ASP A 21 8.03 8.98 -7.88
C ASP A 21 7.56 10.29 -7.26
N GLU A 22 7.14 11.22 -8.11
CA GLU A 22 6.69 12.54 -7.72
C GLU A 22 5.55 12.50 -6.70
N GLN A 23 4.75 11.44 -6.71
CA GLN A 23 3.60 11.29 -5.82
C GLN A 23 3.86 10.39 -4.61
N GLY A 24 5.06 9.83 -4.51
CA GLY A 24 5.47 9.05 -3.35
C GLY A 24 5.34 7.54 -3.49
N PHE A 25 5.05 7.03 -4.70
CA PHE A 25 5.00 5.58 -4.94
C PHE A 25 6.39 5.06 -5.28
N MET A 26 6.70 3.84 -4.82
CA MET A 26 8.00 3.24 -5.11
C MET A 26 8.20 3.02 -6.60
N VAL A 27 9.38 3.39 -7.09
CA VAL A 27 9.76 3.20 -8.49
C VAL A 27 10.08 1.73 -8.74
N GLU A 28 10.70 1.06 -7.77
CA GLU A 28 11.08 -0.34 -7.88
C GLU A 28 10.46 -1.16 -6.76
N PRO A 29 9.28 -1.74 -6.99
CA PRO A 29 8.58 -2.51 -5.95
C PRO A 29 9.37 -3.68 -5.37
N ASP A 30 10.30 -4.24 -6.14
CA ASP A 30 11.10 -5.38 -5.68
C ASP A 30 12.06 -4.99 -4.56
N ALA A 31 12.38 -3.71 -4.41
CA ALA A 31 13.25 -3.24 -3.33
C ALA A 31 12.52 -3.16 -1.98
N TRP A 32 11.21 -3.32 -1.95
CA TRP A 32 10.41 -3.18 -0.74
C TRP A 32 10.74 -4.24 0.31
N ASN A 33 10.76 -3.82 1.56
CA ASN A 33 10.90 -4.72 2.71
C ASN A 33 10.27 -4.04 3.92
N GLU A 34 10.34 -4.69 5.08
CA GLU A 34 9.73 -4.15 6.30
C GLU A 34 10.31 -2.79 6.71
N THR A 35 11.62 -2.62 6.59
CA THR A 35 12.27 -1.37 6.96
C THR A 35 11.74 -0.21 6.11
N ILE A 36 11.63 -0.45 4.81
CA ILE A 36 11.10 0.55 3.87
C ILE A 36 9.64 0.82 4.16
N ALA A 37 8.85 -0.23 4.42
CA ALA A 37 7.43 -0.07 4.73
C ALA A 37 7.23 0.80 5.98
N LYS A 38 8.05 0.60 6.99
CA LYS A 38 7.95 1.40 8.22
C LYS A 38 8.24 2.87 7.96
N GLU A 39 9.20 3.17 7.10
CA GLU A 39 9.49 4.56 6.74
C GLU A 39 8.36 5.17 5.92
N LEU A 40 7.83 4.42 4.97
CA LEU A 40 6.69 4.89 4.17
C LEU A 40 5.46 5.15 5.06
N ALA A 41 5.23 4.28 6.05
CA ALA A 41 4.14 4.45 6.99
C ALA A 41 4.34 5.70 7.86
N ARG A 42 5.58 5.95 8.29
CA ARG A 42 5.91 7.15 9.05
C ARG A 42 5.60 8.41 8.25
N ILE A 43 5.99 8.43 6.99
CA ILE A 43 5.72 9.56 6.09
C ILE A 43 4.22 9.76 5.90
N ALA A 44 3.47 8.67 5.81
CA ALA A 44 2.02 8.72 5.61
C ALA A 44 1.24 8.89 6.91
N ASP A 45 1.94 8.94 8.04
CA ASP A 45 1.34 9.07 9.38
C ASP A 45 0.37 7.92 9.68
N VAL A 46 0.80 6.70 9.38
CA VAL A 46 0.05 5.49 9.66
C VAL A 46 0.83 4.65 10.68
N ARG A 47 0.16 4.26 11.76
CA ARG A 47 0.74 3.37 12.75
C ARG A 47 0.44 1.93 12.33
N LEU A 48 1.50 1.17 12.02
CA LEU A 48 1.34 -0.19 11.53
C LEU A 48 0.97 -1.17 12.64
N THR A 49 -0.01 -2.02 12.33
CA THR A 49 -0.45 -3.11 13.20
C THR A 49 -0.37 -4.41 12.41
N GLU A 50 -0.62 -5.52 13.09
CA GLU A 50 -0.65 -6.83 12.44
C GLU A 50 -1.56 -6.84 11.22
N ARG A 51 -2.70 -6.17 11.29
CA ARG A 51 -3.66 -6.16 10.18
C ARG A 51 -3.14 -5.37 8.99
N HIS A 52 -2.40 -4.30 9.22
CA HIS A 52 -1.74 -3.57 8.13
C HIS A 52 -0.78 -4.48 7.39
N TRP A 53 0.06 -5.21 8.12
CA TRP A 53 1.00 -6.15 7.51
C TRP A 53 0.30 -7.24 6.72
N ALA A 54 -0.81 -7.76 7.25
CA ALA A 54 -1.60 -8.75 6.54
C ALA A 54 -2.13 -8.21 5.22
N VAL A 55 -2.57 -6.96 5.21
CA VAL A 55 -3.05 -6.30 3.98
C VAL A 55 -1.91 -6.17 2.97
N PHE A 56 -0.74 -5.70 3.40
CA PHE A 56 0.41 -5.58 2.50
C PHE A 56 0.80 -6.92 1.90
N ASN A 57 0.85 -7.96 2.73
CA ASN A 57 1.20 -9.30 2.26
C ASN A 57 0.19 -9.82 1.25
N PHE A 58 -1.10 -9.59 1.50
CA PHE A 58 -2.15 -9.95 0.56
C PHE A 58 -1.97 -9.23 -0.77
N MET A 59 -1.77 -7.91 -0.73
CA MET A 59 -1.63 -7.10 -1.93
C MET A 59 -0.42 -7.53 -2.76
N ARG A 60 0.71 -7.78 -2.10
CA ARG A 60 1.93 -8.16 -2.80
C ARG A 60 1.85 -9.58 -3.35
N ALA A 61 1.25 -10.50 -2.62
CA ALA A 61 1.03 -11.86 -3.11
C ALA A 61 0.08 -11.87 -4.31
N PHE A 62 -0.96 -11.05 -4.26
CA PHE A 62 -1.90 -10.93 -5.37
C PHE A 62 -1.19 -10.45 -6.63
N LEU A 63 -0.36 -9.42 -6.51
CA LEU A 63 0.41 -8.90 -7.64
C LEU A 63 1.35 -9.95 -8.20
N ALA A 64 2.04 -10.69 -7.33
CA ALA A 64 2.97 -11.73 -7.77
C ALA A 64 2.26 -12.86 -8.50
N GLU A 65 1.05 -13.21 -8.05
CA GLU A 65 0.28 -14.31 -8.64
C GLU A 65 -0.42 -13.92 -9.94
N HIS A 66 -0.96 -12.71 -9.99
CA HIS A 66 -1.83 -12.30 -11.11
C HIS A 66 -1.18 -11.33 -12.08
N GLY A 67 -0.03 -10.77 -11.73
CA GLY A 67 0.66 -9.80 -12.58
C GLY A 67 0.03 -8.41 -12.61
N VAL A 68 -1.05 -8.21 -11.87
CA VAL A 68 -1.73 -6.92 -11.74
C VAL A 68 -2.11 -6.69 -10.30
N ALA A 69 -2.25 -5.42 -9.92
CA ALA A 69 -2.64 -5.05 -8.57
C ALA A 69 -4.08 -5.46 -8.29
N ALA A 70 -4.34 -5.87 -7.05
CA ALA A 70 -5.69 -6.18 -6.62
C ALA A 70 -6.57 -4.93 -6.67
N ASP A 71 -7.83 -5.11 -7.04
CA ASP A 71 -8.84 -4.07 -6.86
C ASP A 71 -9.10 -3.92 -5.35
N ALA A 72 -9.44 -2.72 -4.91
CA ALA A 72 -9.69 -2.46 -3.50
C ALA A 72 -10.75 -3.41 -2.90
N ARG A 73 -11.74 -3.81 -3.69
CA ARG A 73 -12.80 -4.72 -3.22
C ARG A 73 -12.25 -6.07 -2.78
N PHE A 74 -11.19 -6.56 -3.43
CA PHE A 74 -10.55 -7.81 -3.00
C PHE A 74 -9.89 -7.66 -1.65
N VAL A 75 -9.33 -6.49 -1.37
CA VAL A 75 -8.73 -6.21 -0.06
C VAL A 75 -9.80 -6.15 1.02
N PHE A 76 -10.93 -5.50 0.73
CA PHE A 76 -12.05 -5.46 1.67
C PHE A 76 -12.54 -6.87 2.01
N ARG A 77 -12.66 -7.71 0.99
CA ARG A 77 -13.10 -9.08 1.17
C ARG A 77 -12.08 -9.90 1.96
N PHE A 78 -10.80 -9.68 1.69
CA PHE A 78 -9.73 -10.31 2.47
C PHE A 78 -9.90 -10.01 3.97
N LEU A 79 -10.16 -8.74 4.31
CA LEU A 79 -10.35 -8.37 5.71
C LEU A 79 -11.58 -9.03 6.32
N GLU A 80 -12.66 -9.12 5.56
CA GLU A 80 -13.87 -9.81 6.04
C GLU A 80 -13.61 -11.28 6.34
N ASP A 81 -12.82 -11.92 5.48
CA ASP A 81 -12.55 -13.35 5.63
C ASP A 81 -11.51 -13.65 6.71
N ALA A 82 -10.44 -12.85 6.77
CA ALA A 82 -9.32 -13.09 7.68
C ALA A 82 -9.54 -12.51 9.07
N TYR A 83 -10.26 -11.40 9.16
CA TYR A 83 -10.49 -10.69 10.41
C TYR A 83 -11.96 -10.26 10.51
N PRO A 84 -12.87 -11.23 10.56
CA PRO A 84 -14.31 -10.92 10.57
C PRO A 84 -14.70 -10.07 11.77
N ARG A 85 -15.56 -9.08 11.53
CA ARG A 85 -16.08 -8.20 12.58
C ARG A 85 -17.58 -8.09 12.42
N PRO A 86 -18.34 -8.34 13.49
CA PRO A 86 -19.80 -8.27 13.40
C PRO A 86 -20.34 -6.85 13.26
N ASP A 87 -19.52 -5.86 13.62
CA ASP A 87 -19.92 -4.44 13.66
C ASP A 87 -19.47 -3.63 12.46
N LYS A 88 -18.66 -4.22 11.56
CA LYS A 88 -18.08 -3.48 10.44
C LYS A 88 -17.96 -4.33 9.20
N SER A 89 -18.19 -3.69 8.04
CA SER A 89 -17.89 -4.30 6.75
C SER A 89 -16.37 -4.30 6.52
N GLY A 90 -15.93 -5.06 5.53
CA GLY A 90 -14.53 -5.04 5.13
C GLY A 90 -14.08 -3.66 4.68
N ARG A 91 -14.95 -2.94 3.99
CA ARG A 91 -14.67 -1.57 3.58
C ARG A 91 -14.45 -0.65 4.78
N GLU A 92 -15.34 -0.72 5.77
CA GLU A 92 -15.21 0.09 6.98
C GLU A 92 -13.94 -0.25 7.76
N HIS A 93 -13.65 -1.55 7.87
CA HIS A 93 -12.44 -2.03 8.52
C HIS A 93 -11.19 -1.51 7.81
N PHE A 94 -11.20 -1.55 6.48
CA PHE A 94 -10.08 -1.05 5.69
C PHE A 94 -9.83 0.44 5.94
N PHE A 95 -10.88 1.25 5.96
CA PHE A 95 -10.73 2.69 6.16
C PHE A 95 -10.37 3.06 7.61
N GLU A 96 -10.54 2.15 8.56
CA GLU A 96 -9.94 2.33 9.88
C GLU A 96 -8.42 2.20 9.82
N LEU A 97 -7.94 1.24 9.03
CA LEU A 97 -6.51 1.00 8.89
C LEU A 97 -5.83 2.05 8.02
N PHE A 98 -6.50 2.48 6.96
CA PHE A 98 -5.97 3.42 5.98
C PHE A 98 -6.98 4.53 5.71
N PRO A 99 -7.03 5.56 6.58
CA PRO A 99 -8.03 6.63 6.44
C PRO A 99 -8.02 7.37 5.11
N TYR A 100 -6.86 7.46 4.46
CA TYR A 100 -6.75 8.14 3.17
C TYR A 100 -6.81 7.17 1.98
N GLY A 101 -7.22 5.93 2.22
CA GLY A 101 -7.65 5.02 1.19
C GLY A 101 -6.61 4.10 0.60
N TYR A 102 -7.06 3.36 -0.40
CA TYR A 102 -6.27 2.30 -1.02
C TYR A 102 -5.09 2.87 -1.81
N VAL A 103 -5.36 3.80 -2.72
CA VAL A 103 -4.29 4.38 -3.55
C VAL A 103 -3.41 5.30 -2.71
N GLY A 104 -4.01 6.17 -1.92
CA GLY A 104 -3.28 7.20 -1.18
C GLY A 104 -2.40 6.68 -0.05
N GLN A 105 -2.74 5.55 0.54
CA GLN A 105 -1.96 5.00 1.65
C GLN A 105 -1.55 3.56 1.45
N ALA A 106 -2.51 2.64 1.26
CA ALA A 106 -2.19 1.23 1.24
C ALA A 106 -1.20 0.86 0.12
N CYS A 107 -1.44 1.34 -1.10
CA CYS A 107 -0.54 1.05 -2.22
C CYS A 107 0.84 1.66 -2.03
N LYS A 108 0.91 2.88 -1.51
CA LYS A 108 2.21 3.52 -1.26
C LYS A 108 3.02 2.75 -0.25
N ILE A 109 2.42 2.42 0.90
CA ILE A 109 3.13 1.77 2.00
C ILE A 109 3.47 0.33 1.65
N ALA A 110 2.62 -0.34 0.86
CA ALA A 110 2.89 -1.69 0.38
C ALA A 110 3.98 -1.75 -0.70
N GLY A 111 4.52 -0.61 -1.11
CA GLY A 111 5.61 -0.55 -2.07
C GLY A 111 5.18 -0.80 -3.50
N MET A 112 3.93 -0.54 -3.81
CA MET A 112 3.40 -0.72 -5.16
C MET A 112 3.71 0.50 -6.01
N ARG A 113 3.76 0.31 -7.33
CA ARG A 113 3.79 1.44 -8.24
C ARG A 113 2.42 2.12 -8.20
N GLN A 114 2.36 3.35 -8.69
CA GLN A 114 1.11 4.08 -8.74
C GLN A 114 0.08 3.29 -9.54
N PRO A 115 -1.09 2.99 -8.96
CA PRO A 115 -2.14 2.26 -9.68
C PRO A 115 -2.71 3.10 -10.82
N ARG A 116 -3.36 2.44 -11.75
CA ARG A 116 -4.05 3.11 -12.84
C ARG A 116 -5.19 3.97 -12.28
N ALA A 117 -5.59 4.98 -13.08
CA ALA A 117 -6.59 5.94 -12.64
C ALA A 117 -7.97 5.31 -12.31
N TRP A 118 -8.25 4.14 -12.85
CA TRP A 118 -9.53 3.46 -12.57
C TRP A 118 -9.58 2.83 -11.17
N SER A 119 -8.44 2.71 -10.50
CA SER A 119 -8.42 2.16 -9.15
C SER A 119 -9.19 3.07 -8.20
N THR A 120 -10.05 2.48 -7.38
CA THR A 120 -10.89 3.21 -6.43
C THR A 120 -10.36 3.03 -5.01
N GLY A 121 -10.74 3.93 -4.18
CA GLY A 121 -10.38 3.87 -2.76
C GLY A 121 -9.58 5.06 -2.27
#